data_ba61f2df357de7cc01eae874d46d06f1
#
_entry.id   ba61f2df357de7cc01eae874d46d06f1
#
_cell.length_a   1.000
_cell.length_b   1.000
_cell.length_c   1.000
_cell.angle_alpha   90.00
_cell.angle_beta   90.00
_cell.angle_gamma   90.00
#
_symmetry.space_group_name_H-M   'P 1'
#
loop_
_entity.id
_entity.type
_entity.pdbx_description
1 polymer ?
#
loop_
_entity_poly.entity_id
_entity_poly.type
_entity_poly.pdbx_seq_one_letter_code
_entity_poly.pdbx_strand_id
1 'polypeptide(L)'
;MHNVNRQIPKDIDESNPYRVYRLLLTLCETNVLSRACDILELSVPTASRLLAKARDWFDDPLFVPSAGRMYPSRRMESLKQPLYEAIQSMEALFVRDTAFDPTKAEGIVRIVAID
;
A
#
# COMPACT_ATOMS: atom_id res chain seq x y z
N MET A 1 8.48 -7.77 21.25
CA MET A 1 8.36 -7.41 20.57
C MET A 1 8.26 -6.18 20.13
N HIS A 2 8.07 -5.31 20.39
CA HIS A 2 8.07 -4.20 20.00
C HIS A 2 9.27 -3.52 19.96
N ASN A 3 10.23 -3.89 20.54
CA ASN A 3 11.48 -3.42 20.37
C ASN A 3 12.00 -3.53 19.07
N VAL A 4 11.57 -4.47 18.32
CA VAL A 4 11.94 -4.72 16.99
C VAL A 4 11.70 -3.54 16.13
N ASN A 5 10.66 -2.80 16.41
CA ASN A 5 10.32 -1.67 15.57
C ASN A 5 11.36 -0.61 15.51
N ARG A 6 12.13 -0.45 16.54
CA ARG A 6 13.10 0.61 16.53
C ARG A 6 14.30 0.27 15.74
N GLN A 7 14.46 -1.02 15.40
CA GLN A 7 15.61 -1.41 14.65
C GLN A 7 15.25 -2.02 13.35
N ILE A 8 14.09 -1.70 12.80
CA ILE A 8 13.67 -2.29 11.55
C ILE A 8 14.62 -1.93 10.44
N PRO A 9 15.22 -2.93 9.78
CA PRO A 9 16.07 -2.67 8.63
C PRO A 9 15.24 -2.19 7.46
N LYS A 10 15.91 -1.64 6.48
CA LYS A 10 15.25 -1.16 5.33
C LYS A 10 14.43 -2.19 4.62
N ASP A 11 14.92 -3.40 4.52
CA ASP A 11 14.21 -4.44 3.82
C ASP A 11 12.89 -4.78 4.52
N ILE A 12 12.85 -4.71 5.84
CA ILE A 12 11.61 -4.95 6.54
C ILE A 12 10.67 -3.80 6.32
N ASP A 13 11.19 -2.58 6.29
CA ASP A 13 10.38 -1.43 6.02
C ASP A 13 9.77 -1.53 4.62
N GLU A 14 10.51 -2.05 3.67
CA GLU A 14 10.01 -2.21 2.33
C GLU A 14 8.88 -3.22 2.27
N SER A 15 8.81 -4.15 3.20
CA SER A 15 7.74 -5.13 3.21
C SER A 15 6.66 -4.79 4.22
N ASN A 16 6.59 -3.53 4.65
CA ASN A 16 5.56 -3.06 5.54
C ASN A 16 4.19 -3.26 4.89
N PRO A 17 3.25 -3.91 5.57
CA PRO A 17 1.96 -4.20 4.96
C PRO A 17 1.23 -2.97 4.44
N TYR A 18 1.31 -1.86 5.15
CA TYR A 18 0.62 -0.65 4.70
C TYR A 18 1.14 -0.22 3.33
N ARG A 19 2.47 -0.23 3.15
CA ARG A 19 3.06 0.18 1.89
C ARG A 19 2.70 -0.79 0.77
N VAL A 20 2.70 -2.07 1.08
CA VAL A 20 2.34 -3.08 0.10
C VAL A 20 0.89 -2.90 -0.33
N TYR A 21 -0.01 -2.73 0.63
CA TYR A 21 -1.43 -2.58 0.32
C TYR A 21 -1.70 -1.32 -0.49
N ARG A 22 -1.04 -0.23 -0.14
CA ARG A 22 -1.19 1.02 -0.89
C ARG A 22 -0.72 0.84 -2.33
N LEU A 23 0.39 0.14 -2.52
CA LEU A 23 0.88 -0.11 -3.87
C LEU A 23 -0.14 -0.91 -4.67
N LEU A 24 -0.69 -1.96 -4.07
CA LEU A 24 -1.63 -2.80 -4.79
C LEU A 24 -2.86 -2.01 -5.23
N LEU A 25 -3.43 -1.22 -4.35
CA LEU A 25 -4.61 -0.44 -4.70
C LEU A 25 -4.30 0.64 -5.72
N THR A 26 -3.16 1.31 -5.58
CA THR A 26 -2.78 2.35 -6.52
C THR A 26 -2.52 1.76 -7.89
N LEU A 27 -1.92 0.58 -7.94
CA LEU A 27 -1.66 -0.07 -9.20
C LEU A 27 -2.97 -0.51 -9.87
N CYS A 28 -3.96 -0.90 -9.10
CA CYS A 28 -5.28 -1.19 -9.67
C CYS A 28 -5.86 0.02 -10.36
N GLU A 29 -5.59 1.20 -9.84
CA GLU A 29 -6.15 2.42 -10.41
C GLU A 29 -5.37 2.91 -11.61
N THR A 30 -4.06 2.79 -11.57
CA THR A 30 -3.23 3.33 -12.64
C THR A 30 -2.95 2.34 -13.75
N ASN A 31 -2.85 1.08 -13.41
CA ASN A 31 -2.47 -0.01 -14.32
C ASN A 31 -1.07 0.17 -14.91
N VAL A 32 -0.30 1.13 -14.42
CA VAL A 32 1.06 1.38 -14.90
C VAL A 32 1.95 1.53 -13.68
N LEU A 33 2.93 0.66 -13.54
CA LEU A 33 3.76 0.63 -12.35
C LEU A 33 4.49 1.96 -12.12
N SER A 34 5.03 2.55 -13.18
CA SER A 34 5.75 3.80 -13.01
C SER A 34 4.85 4.91 -12.51
N ARG A 35 3.58 4.92 -12.91
CA ARG A 35 2.65 5.93 -12.42
C ARG A 35 2.31 5.71 -10.95
N ALA A 36 2.14 4.45 -10.55
CA ALA A 36 1.90 4.14 -9.16
C ALA A 36 3.10 4.58 -8.33
N CYS A 37 4.31 4.37 -8.85
CA CYS A 37 5.52 4.81 -8.16
C CYS A 37 5.55 6.31 -7.97
N ASP A 38 5.15 7.07 -9.00
CA ASP A 38 5.14 8.52 -8.89
C ASP A 38 4.16 8.97 -7.81
N ILE A 39 2.98 8.38 -7.79
CA ILE A 39 1.97 8.75 -6.82
C ILE A 39 2.44 8.45 -5.39
N LEU A 40 3.08 7.31 -5.20
CA LEU A 40 3.47 6.86 -3.88
C LEU A 40 4.90 7.27 -3.51
N GLU A 41 5.58 7.94 -4.42
CA GLU A 41 6.96 8.40 -4.20
C GLU A 41 7.87 7.22 -3.89
N LEU A 42 7.76 6.18 -4.71
CA LEU A 42 8.59 5.00 -4.61
C LEU A 42 9.47 4.88 -5.84
N SER A 43 10.63 4.28 -5.68
CA SER A 43 11.42 3.92 -6.85
C SER A 43 10.82 2.66 -7.46
N VAL A 44 11.05 2.45 -8.75
CA VAL A 44 10.54 1.26 -9.42
C VAL A 44 11.11 -0.02 -8.79
N PRO A 45 12.42 -0.09 -8.49
CA PRO A 45 12.93 -1.31 -7.83
C PRO A 45 12.25 -1.59 -6.50
N THR A 46 11.98 -0.56 -5.70
CA THR A 46 11.30 -0.74 -4.43
C THR A 46 9.89 -1.27 -4.67
N ALA A 47 9.17 -0.66 -5.61
CA ALA A 47 7.82 -1.10 -5.90
C ALA A 47 7.81 -2.53 -6.41
N SER A 48 8.79 -2.91 -7.22
CA SER A 48 8.88 -4.29 -7.71
C SER A 48 9.06 -5.26 -6.56
N ARG A 49 9.88 -4.89 -5.57
CA ARG A 49 10.09 -5.76 -4.42
C ARG A 49 8.83 -5.87 -3.57
N LEU A 50 8.09 -4.76 -3.41
CA LEU A 50 6.85 -4.80 -2.67
C LEU A 50 5.82 -5.68 -3.38
N LEU A 51 5.77 -5.58 -4.69
CA LEU A 51 4.85 -6.40 -5.46
C LEU A 51 5.22 -7.88 -5.35
N ALA A 52 6.52 -8.18 -5.37
CA ALA A 52 6.96 -9.57 -5.20
C ALA A 52 6.55 -10.11 -3.84
N LYS A 53 6.64 -9.28 -2.80
CA LYS A 53 6.20 -9.70 -1.47
C LYS A 53 4.72 -9.98 -1.46
N ALA A 54 3.94 -9.14 -2.12
CA ALA A 54 2.50 -9.34 -2.16
C ALA A 54 2.16 -10.63 -2.87
N ARG A 55 2.83 -10.91 -3.96
CA ARG A 55 2.59 -12.16 -4.70
C ARG A 55 2.86 -13.36 -3.81
N ASP A 56 3.88 -13.27 -3.00
CA ASP A 56 4.22 -14.34 -2.10
C ASP A 56 3.19 -14.46 -0.98
N TRP A 57 2.77 -13.36 -0.40
CA TRP A 57 1.79 -13.38 0.69
C TRP A 57 0.45 -13.96 0.25
N PHE A 58 0.01 -13.62 -0.95
CA PHE A 58 -1.31 -14.02 -1.42
C PHE A 58 -1.26 -15.22 -2.37
N ASP A 59 -0.06 -15.69 -2.65
CA ASP A 59 0.15 -16.86 -3.52
C ASP A 59 -0.58 -16.69 -4.85
N ASP A 60 -0.40 -15.55 -5.47
CA ASP A 60 -1.07 -15.21 -6.72
C ASP A 60 -0.25 -14.15 -7.45
N PRO A 61 -0.24 -14.11 -8.78
CA PRO A 61 0.47 -13.07 -9.50
C PRO A 61 -0.08 -11.68 -9.25
N LEU A 62 -1.33 -11.55 -8.89
CA LEU A 62 -2.04 -10.32 -8.58
C LEU A 62 -2.20 -9.37 -9.76
N PHE A 63 -1.18 -9.21 -10.59
CA PHE A 63 -1.27 -8.36 -11.77
C PHE A 63 -0.67 -9.08 -12.96
N VAL A 64 -1.32 -8.97 -14.09
CA VAL A 64 -0.89 -9.65 -15.31
C VAL A 64 -0.54 -8.60 -16.34
N PRO A 65 0.67 -8.64 -16.90
CA PRO A 65 1.05 -7.66 -17.90
C PRO A 65 0.30 -7.87 -19.20
N SER A 66 -0.08 -6.77 -19.82
CA SER A 66 -0.76 -6.82 -21.10
C SER A 66 -0.60 -5.45 -21.79
N ALA A 67 -0.01 -5.43 -22.97
CA ALA A 67 0.12 -4.22 -23.77
C ALA A 67 0.75 -3.08 -22.97
N GLY A 68 1.81 -3.37 -22.23
CA GLY A 68 2.52 -2.35 -21.47
C GLY A 68 1.85 -1.92 -20.19
N ARG A 69 0.77 -2.55 -19.82
CA ARG A 69 0.08 -2.23 -18.58
C ARG A 69 -0.03 -3.47 -17.72
N MET A 70 -0.48 -3.27 -16.50
CA MET A 70 -0.65 -4.37 -15.57
C MET A 70 -2.09 -4.37 -15.08
N TYR A 71 -2.76 -5.47 -15.28
CA TYR A 71 -4.16 -5.58 -14.92
C TYR A 71 -4.37 -6.57 -13.77
N PRO A 72 -5.30 -6.26 -12.87
CA PRO A 72 -5.49 -7.13 -11.71
C PRO A 72 -6.01 -8.50 -12.10
N SER A 73 -5.48 -9.51 -11.43
CA SER A 73 -5.98 -10.85 -11.57
C SER A 73 -7.34 -10.94 -10.88
N ARG A 74 -8.03 -12.06 -11.05
CA ARG A 74 -9.29 -12.26 -10.36
C ARG A 74 -9.09 -12.20 -8.85
N ARG A 75 -7.99 -12.77 -8.36
CA ARG A 75 -7.69 -12.72 -6.94
C ARG A 75 -7.52 -11.28 -6.47
N MET A 76 -6.78 -10.49 -7.24
CA MET A 76 -6.57 -9.10 -6.88
C MET A 76 -7.89 -8.34 -6.84
N GLU A 77 -8.77 -8.62 -7.80
CA GLU A 77 -10.07 -7.98 -7.81
C GLU A 77 -10.82 -8.28 -6.51
N SER A 78 -10.75 -9.51 -6.04
CA SER A 78 -11.44 -9.88 -4.81
C SER A 78 -10.79 -9.29 -3.57
N LEU A 79 -9.52 -8.89 -3.66
CA LEU A 79 -8.82 -8.33 -2.53
C LEU A 79 -9.00 -6.82 -2.40
N LYS A 80 -9.53 -6.16 -3.41
CA LYS A 80 -9.60 -4.71 -3.40
C LYS A 80 -10.36 -4.16 -2.20
N GLN A 81 -11.55 -4.65 -1.97
CA GLN A 81 -12.36 -4.14 -0.87
C GLN A 81 -11.74 -4.46 0.50
N PRO A 82 -11.32 -5.71 0.76
CA PRO A 82 -10.66 -5.98 2.03
C PRO A 82 -9.40 -5.14 2.26
N LEU A 83 -8.62 -4.90 1.21
CA LEU A 83 -7.41 -4.09 1.36
C LEU A 83 -7.77 -2.64 1.67
N TYR A 84 -8.77 -2.13 1.00
CA TYR A 84 -9.20 -0.77 1.25
C TYR A 84 -9.63 -0.61 2.71
N GLU A 85 -10.39 -1.58 3.21
CA GLU A 85 -10.84 -1.54 4.59
C GLU A 85 -9.69 -1.67 5.57
N ALA A 86 -8.71 -2.50 5.24
CA ALA A 86 -7.54 -2.65 6.09
C ALA A 86 -6.75 -1.36 6.16
N ILE A 87 -6.59 -0.69 5.04
CA ILE A 87 -5.87 0.59 5.00
C ILE A 87 -6.63 1.63 5.82
N GLN A 88 -7.94 1.68 5.70
CA GLN A 88 -8.73 2.61 6.46
C GLN A 88 -8.59 2.37 7.95
N SER A 89 -8.56 1.12 8.36
CA SER A 89 -8.39 0.79 9.76
C SER A 89 -7.02 1.22 10.27
N MET A 90 -5.99 1.01 9.48
CA MET A 90 -4.66 1.44 9.86
C MET A 90 -4.59 2.95 10.00
N GLU A 91 -5.16 3.67 9.05
CA GLU A 91 -5.12 5.11 9.08
C GLU A 91 -5.97 5.68 10.22
N ALA A 92 -7.02 4.99 10.58
CA ALA A 92 -7.85 5.41 11.69
C ALA A 92 -7.09 5.39 13.02
N LEU A 93 -6.09 4.51 13.13
CA LEU A 93 -5.26 4.50 14.32
C LEU A 93 -4.47 5.79 14.45
N PHE A 94 -3.96 6.29 13.33
CA PHE A 94 -3.22 7.53 13.36
C PHE A 94 -4.13 8.72 13.65
N VAL A 95 -5.32 8.72 13.09
CA VAL A 95 -6.27 9.77 13.36
C VAL A 95 -6.61 9.78 14.84
N ARG A 96 -6.82 8.58 15.40
CA ARG A 96 -7.16 8.47 16.80
C ARG A 96 -6.04 8.98 17.68
N ASP A 97 -4.80 8.65 17.34
CA ASP A 97 -3.65 9.08 18.10
C ASP A 97 -3.46 10.57 18.06
N THR A 98 -3.88 11.23 17.01
CA THR A 98 -3.69 12.65 16.86
C THR A 98 -4.98 13.43 17.01
N ALA A 99 -6.00 12.81 17.57
CA ALA A 99 -7.31 13.44 17.66
C ALA A 99 -7.31 14.72 18.46
N PHE A 100 -6.39 14.85 19.41
CA PHE A 100 -6.32 16.06 20.22
C PHE A 100 -5.54 17.18 19.52
N ASP A 101 -4.97 16.93 18.37
CA ASP A 101 -4.22 17.91 17.61
C ASP A 101 -4.94 18.15 16.29
N PRO A 102 -5.76 19.18 16.21
CA PRO A 102 -6.57 19.38 15.00
C PRO A 102 -5.76 19.46 13.72
N THR A 103 -4.58 20.05 13.79
CA THR A 103 -3.77 20.19 12.60
C THR A 103 -3.33 18.85 12.05
N LYS A 104 -2.85 18.00 12.93
CA LYS A 104 -2.42 16.68 12.50
C LYS A 104 -3.59 15.81 12.08
N ALA A 105 -4.68 15.90 12.83
CA ALA A 105 -5.84 15.10 12.51
C ALA A 105 -6.36 15.46 11.13
N GLU A 106 -6.34 16.73 10.81
CA GLU A 106 -6.81 17.19 9.52
C GLU A 106 -5.96 16.62 8.40
N GLY A 107 -4.65 16.59 8.58
CA GLY A 107 -3.78 16.05 7.57
C GLY A 107 -4.03 14.57 7.33
N ILE A 108 -4.25 13.83 8.40
CA ILE A 108 -4.48 12.40 8.27
C ILE A 108 -5.84 12.12 7.63
N VAL A 109 -6.84 12.92 7.98
CA VAL A 109 -8.14 12.79 7.40
C VAL A 109 -8.05 13.01 5.90
N ARG A 110 -7.24 13.95 5.47
CA ARG A 110 -7.08 14.21 4.06
C ARG A 110 -6.52 13.00 3.34
N ILE A 111 -5.59 12.28 3.97
CA ILE A 111 -5.03 11.08 3.38
C ILE A 111 -6.12 10.03 3.21
N VAL A 112 -6.98 9.88 4.20
CA VAL A 112 -8.07 8.93 4.13
C VAL A 112 -9.04 9.35 3.03
N ALA A 113 -9.30 10.62 2.90
CA ALA A 113 -10.24 11.10 1.91
C ALA A 113 -9.80 10.81 0.48
N ILE A 114 -8.51 10.73 0.27
CA ILE A 114 -8.00 10.44 -1.05
C ILE A 114 -8.39 9.04 -1.49
N ASP A 115 -8.51 8.16 -0.55
CA ASP A 115 -8.86 6.79 -0.86
C ASP A 115 -10.34 6.68 -1.15
#